data_8b19735666612bab8f3f72f41d246ae6
#
_entry.id   8b19735666612bab8f3f72f41d246ae6
#
_cell.length_a   1.000
_cell.length_b   1.000
_cell.length_c   1.000
_cell.angle_alpha   90.00
_cell.angle_beta   90.00
_cell.angle_gamma   90.00
#
_symmetry.space_group_name_H-M   'P 1'
#
loop_
_entity.id
_entity.type
_entity.pdbx_description
1 polymer ?
#
loop_
_entity_poly.entity_id
_entity_poly.type
_entity_poly.pdbx_seq_one_letter_code
_entity_poly.pdbx_strand_id
1 'polypeptide(L)'
;KALGGIPVAMSYGDVYTSLQTGIIDGTENNETALTTGKHGEICKVYSTDQHAMIPDVMVMSEKVWKNISPEDQQIILEAARESTEQHKIAWDAAIDQAIEEAKTTMGVEFVNDVDKEAFREATSGMISDYCEQYPGVKKLLDIIDSVE
;
A
#
# COMPACT_ATOMS: atom_id res chain seq x y z
N LYS A 1 -15.26 8.54 0.00
CA LYS A 1 -16.37 9.51 0.22
C LYS A 1 -16.44 9.99 1.67
N ALA A 2 -16.23 9.11 2.64
CA ALA A 2 -16.25 9.49 4.06
C ALA A 2 -15.26 10.61 4.39
N LEU A 3 -14.12 10.65 3.70
CA LEU A 3 -13.10 11.69 3.83
C LEU A 3 -13.37 12.95 2.98
N GLY A 4 -14.56 13.09 2.37
CA GLY A 4 -14.97 14.27 1.60
C GLY A 4 -14.52 14.27 0.12
N GLY A 5 -13.72 13.30 -0.31
CA GLY A 5 -13.28 13.20 -1.70
C GLY A 5 -14.24 12.43 -2.61
N ILE A 6 -14.03 12.56 -3.91
CA ILE A 6 -14.72 11.79 -4.95
C ILE A 6 -13.77 10.68 -5.41
N PRO A 7 -14.00 9.41 -5.04
CA PRO A 7 -13.12 8.31 -5.43
C PRO A 7 -13.30 7.98 -6.91
N VAL A 8 -12.18 7.84 -7.61
CA VAL A 8 -12.09 7.38 -9.00
C VAL A 8 -11.26 6.12 -9.05
N ALA A 9 -11.89 4.99 -9.42
CA ALA A 9 -11.17 3.72 -9.62
C ALA A 9 -10.57 3.69 -11.03
N MET A 10 -9.26 3.41 -11.10
CA MET A 10 -8.54 3.30 -12.38
C MET A 10 -7.38 2.33 -12.29
N SER A 11 -6.81 1.92 -13.41
CA SER A 11 -5.60 1.11 -13.40
C SER A 11 -4.39 1.97 -12.99
N TYR A 12 -3.40 1.36 -12.33
CA TYR A 12 -2.20 2.06 -11.91
C TYR A 12 -1.47 2.74 -13.09
N GLY A 13 -1.47 2.09 -14.27
CA GLY A 13 -0.85 2.64 -15.47
C GLY A 13 -1.48 3.93 -15.99
N ASP A 14 -2.73 4.22 -15.61
CA ASP A 14 -3.44 5.42 -16.05
C ASP A 14 -3.29 6.60 -15.09
N VAL A 15 -2.80 6.35 -13.85
CA VAL A 15 -2.75 7.36 -12.78
C VAL A 15 -1.87 8.54 -13.17
N TYR A 16 -0.65 8.31 -13.67
CA TYR A 16 0.28 9.38 -14.04
C TYR A 16 -0.35 10.35 -15.07
N THR A 17 -0.92 9.80 -16.14
CA THR A 17 -1.56 10.62 -17.19
C THR A 17 -2.80 11.34 -16.66
N SER A 18 -3.55 10.70 -15.77
CA SER A 18 -4.74 11.31 -15.16
C SER A 18 -4.40 12.45 -14.22
N LEU A 19 -3.32 12.35 -13.46
CA LEU A 19 -2.74 13.46 -12.68
C LEU A 19 -2.26 14.59 -13.59
N GLN A 20 -1.50 14.26 -14.62
CA GLN A 20 -0.93 15.24 -15.55
C GLN A 20 -2.02 16.05 -16.30
N THR A 21 -3.12 15.41 -16.65
CA THR A 21 -4.24 16.04 -17.37
C THR A 21 -5.30 16.65 -16.46
N GLY A 22 -5.17 16.50 -15.13
CA GLY A 22 -6.14 17.02 -14.18
C GLY A 22 -7.48 16.26 -14.15
N ILE A 23 -7.50 15.01 -14.61
CA ILE A 23 -8.67 14.11 -14.47
C ILE A 23 -8.88 13.74 -13.01
N ILE A 24 -7.77 13.60 -12.26
CA ILE A 24 -7.75 13.43 -10.81
C ILE A 24 -6.86 14.49 -10.17
N ASP A 25 -7.21 14.93 -8.98
CA ASP A 25 -6.48 15.97 -8.23
C ASP A 25 -5.38 15.40 -7.34
N GLY A 26 -5.42 14.10 -7.05
CA GLY A 26 -4.47 13.40 -6.21
C GLY A 26 -4.63 11.88 -6.28
N THR A 27 -3.70 11.19 -5.66
CA THR A 27 -3.71 9.72 -5.57
C THR A 27 -3.11 9.30 -4.23
N GLU A 28 -3.45 8.11 -3.75
CA GLU A 28 -2.76 7.48 -2.63
C GLU A 28 -1.82 6.40 -3.15
N ASN A 29 -0.66 6.29 -2.57
CA ASN A 29 0.29 5.20 -2.82
C ASN A 29 1.48 5.30 -1.83
N ASN A 30 2.34 4.28 -1.82
CA ASN A 30 3.61 4.35 -1.10
C ASN A 30 4.62 5.29 -1.78
N GLU A 31 5.69 5.61 -1.08
CA GLU A 31 6.68 6.61 -1.46
C GLU A 31 7.38 6.30 -2.79
N THR A 32 7.55 5.02 -3.15
CA THR A 32 8.20 4.64 -4.41
C THR A 32 7.40 5.06 -5.64
N ALA A 33 6.08 5.29 -5.51
CA ALA A 33 5.28 5.81 -6.60
C ALA A 33 5.68 7.24 -7.01
N LEU A 34 6.27 8.03 -6.10
CA LEU A 34 6.79 9.37 -6.43
C LEU A 34 7.91 9.28 -7.47
N THR A 35 8.80 8.30 -7.37
CA THR A 35 9.97 8.14 -8.23
C THR A 35 9.71 7.17 -9.37
N THR A 36 9.48 5.88 -9.09
CA THR A 36 9.25 4.84 -10.12
C THR A 36 7.97 5.07 -10.92
N GLY A 37 6.90 5.53 -10.26
CA GLY A 37 5.63 5.92 -10.87
C GLY A 37 5.65 7.34 -11.44
N LYS A 38 6.72 8.11 -11.18
CA LYS A 38 6.89 9.52 -11.59
C LYS A 38 5.83 10.48 -11.06
N HIS A 39 5.05 10.07 -10.07
CA HIS A 39 3.99 10.92 -9.51
C HIS A 39 4.57 12.22 -8.91
N GLY A 40 5.80 12.20 -8.38
CA GLY A 40 6.50 13.39 -7.87
C GLY A 40 6.85 14.46 -8.93
N GLU A 41 6.76 14.15 -10.22
CA GLU A 41 6.86 15.16 -11.29
C GLU A 41 5.66 16.11 -11.26
N ILE A 42 4.50 15.65 -10.81
CA ILE A 42 3.22 16.37 -10.82
C ILE A 42 2.77 16.72 -9.41
N CYS A 43 2.71 15.74 -8.52
CA CYS A 43 2.31 15.91 -7.12
C CYS A 43 3.47 16.46 -6.30
N LYS A 44 3.28 17.63 -5.71
CA LYS A 44 4.34 18.32 -4.96
C LYS A 44 4.17 18.26 -3.44
N VAL A 45 3.12 17.61 -2.96
CA VAL A 45 2.87 17.37 -1.54
C VAL A 45 2.59 15.90 -1.34
N TYR A 46 3.28 15.28 -0.38
CA TYR A 46 3.06 13.92 0.07
C TYR A 46 2.75 13.90 1.56
N SER A 47 1.54 13.47 1.92
CA SER A 47 1.08 13.42 3.32
C SER A 47 1.16 11.98 3.84
N THR A 48 1.85 11.79 4.97
CA THR A 48 2.05 10.48 5.60
C THR A 48 0.91 10.13 6.54
N ASP A 49 -0.28 9.93 6.00
CA ASP A 49 -1.46 9.57 6.78
C ASP A 49 -1.44 8.13 7.32
N GLN A 50 -0.65 7.24 6.69
CA GLN A 50 -0.46 5.84 7.13
C GLN A 50 -1.79 5.09 7.31
N HIS A 51 -2.74 5.30 6.40
CA HIS A 51 -4.10 4.74 6.48
C HIS A 51 -4.17 3.24 6.17
N ALA A 52 -3.17 2.67 5.52
CA ALA A 52 -3.16 1.27 5.14
C ALA A 52 -1.76 0.66 5.23
N MET A 53 -1.71 -0.62 5.57
CA MET A 53 -0.53 -1.49 5.40
C MET A 53 -0.98 -2.71 4.62
N ILE A 54 -0.64 -2.74 3.33
CA ILE A 54 -1.07 -3.81 2.43
C ILE A 54 0.09 -4.79 2.24
N PRO A 55 -0.03 -6.04 2.74
CA PRO A 55 1.03 -7.03 2.58
C PRO A 55 1.04 -7.57 1.14
N ASP A 56 2.23 -7.69 0.56
CA ASP A 56 2.43 -8.49 -0.63
C ASP A 56 2.45 -9.97 -0.26
N VAL A 57 1.78 -10.80 -1.08
CA VAL A 57 1.72 -12.24 -0.86
C VAL A 57 2.22 -12.99 -2.10
N MET A 58 3.15 -13.92 -1.86
CA MET A 58 3.59 -14.86 -2.90
C MET A 58 2.62 -16.02 -2.95
N VAL A 59 2.01 -16.26 -4.10
CA VAL A 59 1.02 -17.32 -4.29
C VAL A 59 1.41 -18.23 -5.44
N MET A 60 1.06 -19.53 -5.32
CA MET A 60 1.20 -20.51 -6.38
C MET A 60 -0.12 -21.23 -6.60
N SER A 61 -0.45 -21.57 -7.85
CA SER A 61 -1.62 -22.37 -8.16
C SER A 61 -1.54 -23.73 -7.49
N GLU A 62 -2.57 -24.12 -6.76
CA GLU A 62 -2.67 -25.43 -6.11
C GLU A 62 -2.53 -26.57 -7.14
N LYS A 63 -3.07 -26.40 -8.35
CA LYS A 63 -2.95 -27.36 -9.43
C LYS A 63 -1.48 -27.57 -9.87
N VAL A 64 -0.69 -26.51 -9.89
CA VAL A 64 0.75 -26.60 -10.19
C VAL A 64 1.48 -27.21 -9.01
N TRP A 65 1.21 -26.75 -7.79
CA TRP A 65 1.84 -27.22 -6.56
C TRP A 65 1.74 -28.72 -6.37
N LYS A 66 0.56 -29.31 -6.60
CA LYS A 66 0.32 -30.76 -6.48
C LYS A 66 1.12 -31.62 -7.48
N ASN A 67 1.65 -31.04 -8.53
CA ASN A 67 2.47 -31.74 -9.52
C ASN A 67 3.97 -31.58 -9.31
N ILE A 68 4.37 -30.85 -8.28
CA ILE A 68 5.77 -30.66 -7.89
C ILE A 68 6.13 -31.73 -6.86
N SER A 69 7.35 -32.30 -6.97
CA SER A 69 7.81 -33.29 -6.00
C SER A 69 7.89 -32.68 -4.57
N PRO A 70 7.72 -33.47 -3.50
CA PRO A 70 7.87 -32.96 -2.14
C PRO A 70 9.24 -32.31 -1.87
N GLU A 71 10.29 -32.80 -2.49
CA GLU A 71 11.63 -32.25 -2.40
C GLU A 71 11.70 -30.84 -3.03
N ASP A 72 11.16 -30.71 -4.24
CA ASP A 72 11.14 -29.41 -4.93
C ASP A 72 10.18 -28.42 -4.24
N GLN A 73 9.07 -28.89 -3.67
CA GLN A 73 8.20 -28.05 -2.85
C GLN A 73 8.93 -27.46 -1.66
N GLN A 74 9.78 -28.24 -0.98
CA GLN A 74 10.59 -27.76 0.13
C GLN A 74 11.60 -26.71 -0.31
N ILE A 75 12.28 -26.93 -1.44
CA ILE A 75 13.23 -25.96 -2.01
C ILE A 75 12.51 -24.62 -2.32
N ILE A 76 11.32 -24.69 -2.93
CA ILE A 76 10.53 -23.50 -3.26
C ILE A 76 10.13 -22.75 -1.99
N LEU A 77 9.71 -23.45 -0.92
CA LEU A 77 9.33 -22.83 0.33
C LEU A 77 10.52 -22.17 1.04
N GLU A 78 11.69 -22.78 1.00
CA GLU A 78 12.92 -22.23 1.56
C GLU A 78 13.35 -20.97 0.79
N ALA A 79 13.37 -21.05 -0.54
CA ALA A 79 13.67 -19.90 -1.40
C ALA A 79 12.68 -18.74 -1.20
N ALA A 80 11.39 -19.04 -1.04
CA ALA A 80 10.38 -18.01 -0.76
C ALA A 80 10.59 -17.31 0.58
N ARG A 81 10.97 -18.04 1.63
CA ARG A 81 11.31 -17.46 2.94
C ARG A 81 12.54 -16.57 2.87
N GLU A 82 13.60 -17.06 2.21
CA GLU A 82 14.82 -16.28 2.01
C GLU A 82 14.54 -15.01 1.20
N SER A 83 13.78 -15.14 0.10
CA SER A 83 13.34 -14.01 -0.71
C SER A 83 12.56 -12.97 0.10
N THR A 84 11.69 -13.42 1.03
CA THR A 84 10.92 -12.51 1.89
C THR A 84 11.84 -11.67 2.77
N GLU A 85 12.84 -12.27 3.39
CA GLU A 85 13.77 -11.53 4.25
C GLU A 85 14.65 -10.56 3.45
N GLN A 86 15.13 -10.98 2.28
CA GLN A 86 15.87 -10.10 1.39
C GLN A 86 15.01 -8.95 0.85
N HIS A 87 13.74 -9.25 0.53
CA HIS A 87 12.80 -8.24 0.04
C HIS A 87 12.55 -7.14 1.07
N LYS A 88 12.38 -7.47 2.35
CA LYS A 88 12.21 -6.46 3.42
C LYS A 88 13.35 -5.46 3.43
N ILE A 89 14.60 -5.96 3.40
CA ILE A 89 15.80 -5.10 3.40
C ILE A 89 15.85 -4.21 2.15
N ALA A 90 15.57 -4.81 0.98
CA ALA A 90 15.59 -4.09 -0.29
C ALA A 90 14.47 -3.05 -0.37
N TRP A 91 13.30 -3.36 0.19
CA TRP A 91 12.15 -2.47 0.21
C TRP A 91 12.40 -1.25 1.09
N ASP A 92 12.90 -1.44 2.30
CA ASP A 92 13.26 -0.34 3.21
C ASP A 92 14.26 0.61 2.54
N ALA A 93 15.29 0.07 1.91
CA ALA A 93 16.27 0.86 1.17
C ALA A 93 15.65 1.61 -0.02
N ALA A 94 14.70 1.00 -0.73
CA ALA A 94 14.00 1.62 -1.85
C ALA A 94 13.08 2.78 -1.40
N ILE A 95 12.41 2.64 -0.25
CA ILE A 95 11.61 3.70 0.37
C ILE A 95 12.50 4.89 0.74
N ASP A 96 13.60 4.64 1.45
CA ASP A 96 14.53 5.70 1.85
C ASP A 96 15.09 6.46 0.64
N GLN A 97 15.47 5.74 -0.40
CA GLN A 97 15.94 6.34 -1.64
C GLN A 97 14.84 7.17 -2.33
N ALA A 98 13.62 6.66 -2.39
CA ALA A 98 12.50 7.35 -3.02
C ALA A 98 12.17 8.67 -2.29
N ILE A 99 12.18 8.66 -0.96
CA ILE A 99 11.96 9.84 -0.13
C ILE A 99 13.05 10.90 -0.39
N GLU A 100 14.30 10.49 -0.39
CA GLU A 100 15.44 11.40 -0.62
C GLU A 100 15.40 12.01 -2.03
N GLU A 101 15.17 11.20 -3.05
CA GLU A 101 15.06 11.65 -4.43
C GLU A 101 13.85 12.59 -4.62
N ALA A 102 12.69 12.24 -4.07
CA ALA A 102 11.49 13.07 -4.15
C ALA A 102 11.71 14.44 -3.52
N LYS A 103 12.37 14.52 -2.37
CA LYS A 103 12.69 15.79 -1.70
C LYS A 103 13.72 16.60 -2.45
N THR A 104 14.84 16.00 -2.83
CA THR A 104 16.01 16.74 -3.33
C THR A 104 15.93 17.04 -4.81
N THR A 105 15.37 16.14 -5.60
CA THR A 105 15.37 16.21 -7.07
C THR A 105 14.01 16.66 -7.62
N MET A 106 12.91 16.17 -7.02
CA MET A 106 11.57 16.46 -7.52
C MET A 106 10.89 17.62 -6.80
N GLY A 107 11.44 18.09 -5.66
CA GLY A 107 10.88 19.19 -4.88
C GLY A 107 9.54 18.85 -4.24
N VAL A 108 9.37 17.61 -3.80
CA VAL A 108 8.18 17.15 -3.08
C VAL A 108 8.29 17.51 -1.60
N GLU A 109 7.30 18.19 -1.07
CA GLU A 109 7.14 18.46 0.35
C GLU A 109 6.48 17.28 1.04
N PHE A 110 7.09 16.80 2.15
CA PHE A 110 6.54 15.75 2.98
C PHE A 110 5.86 16.32 4.21
N VAL A 111 4.55 16.11 4.35
CA VAL A 111 3.75 16.49 5.50
C VAL A 111 3.61 15.29 6.43
N ASN A 112 4.37 15.30 7.53
CA ASN A 112 4.39 14.18 8.49
C ASN A 112 3.48 14.43 9.70
N ASP A 113 3.00 15.65 9.91
CA ASP A 113 2.09 16.04 10.99
C ASP A 113 0.63 16.00 10.49
N VAL A 114 0.18 14.78 10.19
CA VAL A 114 -1.19 14.53 9.72
C VAL A 114 -2.07 14.16 10.91
N ASP A 115 -3.23 14.82 11.05
CA ASP A 115 -4.24 14.48 12.05
C ASP A 115 -4.91 13.15 11.72
N LYS A 116 -4.26 12.06 12.11
CA LYS A 116 -4.74 10.69 11.88
C LYS A 116 -6.01 10.38 12.64
N GLU A 117 -6.26 11.07 13.76
CA GLU A 117 -7.47 10.85 14.55
C GLU A 117 -8.70 11.37 13.80
N ALA A 118 -8.62 12.52 13.15
CA ALA A 118 -9.67 13.03 12.29
C ALA A 118 -10.00 12.05 11.14
N PHE A 119 -9.00 11.37 10.57
CA PHE A 119 -9.22 10.31 9.57
C PHE A 119 -9.95 9.09 10.14
N ARG A 120 -9.55 8.63 11.34
CA ARG A 120 -10.22 7.51 12.03
C ARG A 120 -11.67 7.83 12.36
N GLU A 121 -11.92 9.01 12.90
CA GLU A 121 -13.27 9.48 13.24
C GLU A 121 -14.14 9.52 11.99
N ALA A 122 -13.66 10.11 10.90
CA ALA A 122 -14.42 10.22 9.66
C ALA A 122 -14.76 8.85 9.01
N THR A 123 -13.96 7.81 9.27
CA THR A 123 -14.14 6.46 8.70
C THR A 123 -14.76 5.45 9.67
N SER A 124 -14.96 5.79 10.94
CA SER A 124 -15.43 4.88 11.99
C SER A 124 -16.75 4.19 11.65
N GLY A 125 -17.73 4.93 11.12
CA GLY A 125 -19.01 4.38 10.69
C GLY A 125 -18.88 3.33 9.58
N MET A 126 -17.97 3.54 8.64
CA MET A 126 -17.73 2.62 7.53
C MET A 126 -17.20 1.25 8.04
N ILE A 127 -16.29 1.25 9.00
CA ILE A 127 -15.74 0.03 9.60
C ILE A 127 -16.84 -0.74 10.34
N SER A 128 -17.68 -0.05 11.10
CA SER A 128 -18.84 -0.63 11.81
C SER A 128 -19.81 -1.31 10.84
N ASP A 129 -20.23 -0.59 9.80
CA ASP A 129 -21.16 -1.11 8.78
C ASP A 129 -20.58 -2.35 8.08
N TYR A 130 -19.26 -2.34 7.80
CA TYR A 130 -18.58 -3.46 7.16
C TYR A 130 -18.51 -4.69 8.06
N CYS A 131 -18.28 -4.50 9.37
CA CYS A 131 -18.30 -5.57 10.35
C CYS A 131 -19.69 -6.21 10.53
N GLU A 132 -20.74 -5.40 10.46
CA GLU A 132 -22.13 -5.90 10.49
C GLU A 132 -22.45 -6.74 9.25
N GLN A 133 -22.03 -6.26 8.09
CA GLN A 133 -22.25 -6.95 6.82
C GLN A 133 -21.41 -8.24 6.70
N TYR A 134 -20.20 -8.22 7.24
CA TYR A 134 -19.23 -9.32 7.14
C TYR A 134 -18.67 -9.72 8.53
N PRO A 135 -19.34 -10.59 9.28
CA PRO A 135 -18.91 -10.94 10.64
C PRO A 135 -17.48 -11.52 10.76
N GLY A 136 -16.95 -12.06 9.64
CA GLY A 136 -15.55 -12.53 9.58
C GLY A 136 -14.53 -11.40 9.66
N VAL A 137 -14.88 -10.22 9.18
CA VAL A 137 -14.02 -9.03 9.23
C VAL A 137 -13.83 -8.57 10.68
N LYS A 138 -14.90 -8.57 11.47
CA LYS A 138 -14.80 -8.23 12.90
C LYS A 138 -13.79 -9.10 13.64
N LYS A 139 -13.78 -10.40 13.38
CA LYS A 139 -12.82 -11.33 14.02
C LYS A 139 -11.38 -11.00 13.64
N LEU A 140 -11.15 -10.57 12.39
CA LEU A 140 -9.81 -10.17 11.94
C LEU A 140 -9.38 -8.86 12.62
N LEU A 141 -10.28 -7.88 12.73
CA LEU A 141 -10.01 -6.62 13.43
C LEU A 141 -9.71 -6.87 14.90
N ASP A 142 -10.50 -7.71 15.58
CA ASP A 142 -10.24 -8.07 16.99
C ASP A 142 -8.84 -8.70 17.18
N ILE A 143 -8.34 -9.45 16.17
CA ILE A 143 -6.98 -10.01 16.18
C ILE A 143 -5.94 -8.90 15.95
N ILE A 144 -6.16 -8.03 14.98
CA ILE A 144 -5.25 -6.90 14.67
C ILE A 144 -5.13 -5.99 15.91
N ASP A 145 -6.24 -5.63 16.53
CA ASP A 145 -6.26 -4.78 17.71
C ASP A 145 -5.59 -5.44 18.94
N SER A 146 -5.43 -6.76 18.93
CA SER A 146 -4.73 -7.51 19.99
C SER A 146 -3.21 -7.57 19.80
N VAL A 147 -2.69 -7.11 18.66
CA VAL A 147 -1.26 -7.07 18.35
C VAL A 147 -0.76 -5.65 18.64
N GLU A 148 -0.21 -5.48 19.85
CA GLU A 148 0.48 -4.26 20.28
C GLU A 148 1.98 -4.32 19.97
#